data_726f3a88074166d22caa4833aef982ea
#
_entry.id   726f3a88074166d22caa4833aef982ea
#
_cell.length_a   1.000
_cell.length_b   1.000
_cell.length_c   1.000
_cell.angle_alpha   90.00
_cell.angle_beta   90.00
_cell.angle_gamma   90.00
#
_symmetry.space_group_name_H-M   'P 1'
#
loop_
_entity.id
_entity.type
_entity.pdbx_description
1 polymer ?
#
loop_
_entity_poly.entity_id
_entity_poly.type
_entity_poly.pdbx_seq_one_letter_code
_entity_poly.pdbx_strand_id
1 'polypeptide(L)'
;MKRIVAALALALMGVVALAASAAAQDKYPSRNIRLIVSFPPGGGIDAVARLFADKMTAILGQPVVVENRGGAAGLIAGRAVAAAEPDGYTVLIASNSMIIAQLMNATPGLSIERELLAVASVAPQANIIAAAPDLPAATLKEAIELASKRPLTYSSPGTGSVPQLLLAYLLTTLPEAKITHVPFPGEIGRAHV
;
A
#
# COMPACT_ATOMS: atom_id res chain seq x y z
N MET A 1 -67.07 11.66 7.51
CA MET A 1 -66.09 12.75 7.46
C MET A 1 -64.90 12.51 8.43
N LYS A 2 -65.07 12.37 9.73
CA LYS A 2 -63.96 12.19 10.70
C LYS A 2 -63.00 11.03 10.38
N ARG A 3 -63.48 9.88 9.90
CA ARG A 3 -62.64 8.71 9.53
C ARG A 3 -61.80 8.94 8.27
N ILE A 4 -62.27 9.71 7.32
CA ILE A 4 -61.54 10.05 6.09
C ILE A 4 -60.44 11.04 6.41
N VAL A 5 -60.69 12.02 7.26
CA VAL A 5 -59.69 13.01 7.71
C VAL A 5 -58.59 12.32 8.51
N ALA A 6 -58.91 11.35 9.39
CA ALA A 6 -57.93 10.57 10.13
C ALA A 6 -57.04 9.70 9.22
N ALA A 7 -57.62 9.08 8.18
CA ALA A 7 -56.88 8.28 7.20
C ALA A 7 -55.93 9.13 6.35
N LEU A 8 -56.35 10.32 5.92
CA LEU A 8 -55.49 11.28 5.23
C LEU A 8 -54.37 11.82 6.10
N ALA A 9 -54.60 12.11 7.36
CA ALA A 9 -53.59 12.56 8.29
C ALA A 9 -52.51 11.45 8.55
N LEU A 10 -52.92 10.18 8.67
CA LEU A 10 -52.00 9.04 8.81
C LEU A 10 -51.18 8.82 7.55
N ALA A 11 -51.78 8.93 6.35
CA ALA A 11 -51.04 8.83 5.10
C ALA A 11 -50.02 9.96 4.93
N LEU A 12 -50.38 11.19 5.29
CA LEU A 12 -49.49 12.34 5.26
C LEU A 12 -48.33 12.18 6.22
N MET A 13 -48.56 11.68 7.44
CA MET A 13 -47.52 11.36 8.41
C MET A 13 -46.55 10.27 7.92
N GLY A 14 -47.05 9.25 7.20
CA GLY A 14 -46.26 8.21 6.56
C GLY A 14 -45.33 8.76 5.50
N VAL A 15 -45.84 9.65 4.64
CA VAL A 15 -45.04 10.31 3.58
C VAL A 15 -43.97 11.21 4.16
N VAL A 16 -44.26 11.97 5.22
CA VAL A 16 -43.28 12.82 5.90
C VAL A 16 -42.20 12.00 6.61
N ALA A 17 -42.54 10.85 7.22
CA ALA A 17 -41.58 9.94 7.84
C ALA A 17 -40.64 9.27 6.80
N LEU A 18 -41.15 8.89 5.62
CA LEU A 18 -40.32 8.38 4.53
C LEU A 18 -39.40 9.45 3.94
N ALA A 19 -39.86 10.68 3.79
CA ALA A 19 -39.04 11.79 3.30
C ALA A 19 -37.92 12.18 4.28
N ALA A 20 -38.18 12.09 5.60
CA ALA A 20 -37.16 12.35 6.62
C ALA A 20 -36.06 11.27 6.62
N SER A 21 -36.38 10.01 6.30
CA SER A 21 -35.41 8.94 6.18
C SER A 21 -34.48 9.10 4.95
N ALA A 22 -34.96 9.69 3.86
CA ALA A 22 -34.17 9.94 2.67
C ALA A 22 -33.16 11.10 2.82
N ALA A 23 -33.43 12.03 3.76
CA ALA A 23 -32.54 13.17 4.03
C ALA A 23 -31.36 12.83 4.96
N ALA A 24 -31.35 11.64 5.56
CA ALA A 24 -30.35 11.20 6.54
C ALA A 24 -29.17 10.39 5.90
N GLN A 25 -28.99 10.43 4.57
CA GLN A 25 -27.76 9.93 3.99
C GLN A 25 -26.64 10.93 4.27
N ASP A 26 -25.86 10.64 5.30
CA ASP A 26 -24.66 11.41 5.62
C ASP A 26 -23.79 11.53 4.36
N LYS A 27 -23.48 12.76 3.97
CA LYS A 27 -22.61 13.04 2.82
C LYS A 27 -21.26 12.41 3.07
N TYR A 28 -20.89 11.39 2.30
CA TYR A 28 -19.54 10.81 2.35
C TYR A 28 -18.51 11.79 1.79
N PRO A 29 -17.34 11.99 2.46
CA PRO A 29 -17.02 11.54 3.81
C PRO A 29 -17.58 12.49 4.89
N SER A 30 -18.14 11.94 5.99
CA SER A 30 -18.64 12.68 7.15
C SER A 30 -17.67 12.69 8.34
N ARG A 31 -16.57 11.93 8.25
CA ARG A 31 -15.52 11.79 9.26
C ARG A 31 -14.15 11.56 8.62
N ASN A 32 -13.10 11.53 9.44
CA ASN A 32 -11.73 11.33 8.98
C ASN A 32 -11.58 9.99 8.24
N ILE A 33 -10.82 10.03 7.14
CA ILE A 33 -10.40 8.84 6.38
C ILE A 33 -9.02 8.41 6.89
N ARG A 34 -8.82 7.13 7.15
CA ARG A 34 -7.54 6.54 7.52
C ARG A 34 -6.85 6.00 6.27
N LEU A 35 -5.68 6.54 5.95
CA LEU A 35 -4.84 6.07 4.86
C LEU A 35 -3.71 5.20 5.44
N ILE A 36 -3.89 3.90 5.38
CA ILE A 36 -2.92 2.92 5.87
C ILE A 36 -1.79 2.78 4.84
N VAL A 37 -0.55 2.99 5.26
CA VAL A 37 0.65 2.88 4.42
C VAL A 37 1.40 1.61 4.75
N SER A 38 1.64 0.77 3.76
CA SER A 38 2.23 -0.57 3.94
C SER A 38 3.73 -0.59 4.21
N PHE A 39 4.35 0.57 4.44
CA PHE A 39 5.78 0.74 4.69
C PHE A 39 6.04 1.67 5.88
N PRO A 40 7.25 1.60 6.50
CA PRO A 40 7.67 2.53 7.54
C PRO A 40 7.63 3.98 7.07
N PRO A 41 7.50 4.96 8.01
CA PRO A 41 7.52 6.37 7.67
C PRO A 41 8.87 6.80 7.09
N GLY A 42 8.84 7.82 6.22
CA GLY A 42 10.02 8.45 5.61
C GLY A 42 10.49 7.80 4.30
N GLY A 43 9.91 6.68 3.87
CA GLY A 43 10.17 6.09 2.55
C GLY A 43 9.42 6.78 1.41
N GLY A 44 9.74 6.42 0.16
CA GLY A 44 9.11 7.00 -1.03
C GLY A 44 7.59 6.84 -1.04
N ILE A 45 7.08 5.67 -0.63
CA ILE A 45 5.63 5.42 -0.54
C ILE A 45 4.98 6.29 0.54
N ASP A 46 5.63 6.51 1.69
CA ASP A 46 5.13 7.38 2.74
C ASP A 46 5.05 8.84 2.26
N ALA A 47 6.09 9.32 1.55
CA ALA A 47 6.09 10.68 0.98
C ALA A 47 4.94 10.88 -0.02
N VAL A 48 4.72 9.92 -0.92
CA VAL A 48 3.59 9.94 -1.86
C VAL A 48 2.26 9.88 -1.11
N ALA A 49 2.13 9.04 -0.09
CA ALA A 49 0.90 8.90 0.69
C ALA A 49 0.54 10.20 1.41
N ARG A 50 1.52 10.92 1.99
CA ARG A 50 1.28 12.22 2.66
C ARG A 50 0.86 13.29 1.67
N LEU A 51 1.54 13.40 0.53
CA LEU A 51 1.15 14.32 -0.54
C LEU A 51 -0.27 14.03 -1.05
N PHE A 52 -0.61 12.76 -1.18
CA PHE A 52 -1.95 12.33 -1.60
C PHE A 52 -3.00 12.63 -0.54
N ALA A 53 -2.69 12.37 0.75
CA ALA A 53 -3.57 12.67 1.88
C ALA A 53 -3.89 14.17 1.98
N ASP A 54 -2.90 15.04 1.80
CA ASP A 54 -3.10 16.50 1.81
C ASP A 54 -4.04 16.94 0.68
N LYS A 55 -3.84 16.41 -0.53
CA LYS A 55 -4.71 16.72 -1.68
C LYS A 55 -6.12 16.17 -1.49
N MET A 56 -6.26 14.95 -1.01
CA MET A 56 -7.57 14.36 -0.71
C MET A 56 -8.30 15.15 0.37
N THR A 57 -7.62 15.58 1.45
CA THR A 57 -8.19 16.41 2.50
C THR A 57 -8.78 17.71 1.93
N ALA A 58 -8.05 18.37 1.04
CA ALA A 58 -8.51 19.60 0.40
C ALA A 58 -9.75 19.40 -0.51
N ILE A 59 -9.83 18.26 -1.19
CA ILE A 59 -10.92 17.93 -2.13
C ILE A 59 -12.16 17.45 -1.38
N LEU A 60 -11.97 16.57 -0.39
CA LEU A 60 -13.05 15.89 0.32
C LEU A 60 -13.61 16.69 1.48
N GLY A 61 -12.89 17.71 1.96
CA GLY A 61 -13.30 18.54 3.11
C GLY A 61 -13.26 17.79 4.45
N GLN A 62 -12.65 16.60 4.49
CA GLN A 62 -12.42 15.81 5.70
C GLN A 62 -10.96 15.39 5.80
N PRO A 63 -10.37 15.36 6.99
CA PRO A 63 -8.98 14.96 7.17
C PRO A 63 -8.70 13.54 6.66
N VAL A 64 -7.62 13.38 5.90
CA VAL A 64 -7.06 12.08 5.53
C VAL A 64 -5.81 11.84 6.37
N VAL A 65 -5.89 10.90 7.32
CA VAL A 65 -4.86 10.64 8.32
C VAL A 65 -3.99 9.47 7.87
N VAL A 66 -2.70 9.72 7.68
CA VAL A 66 -1.71 8.70 7.31
C VAL A 66 -1.31 7.88 8.53
N GLU A 67 -1.39 6.55 8.42
CA GLU A 67 -0.98 5.59 9.44
C GLU A 67 -0.05 4.54 8.81
N ASN A 68 1.21 4.50 9.24
CA ASN A 68 2.19 3.55 8.74
C ASN A 68 2.09 2.19 9.47
N ARG A 69 1.91 1.11 8.70
CA ARG A 69 1.90 -0.28 9.19
C ARG A 69 2.80 -1.14 8.32
N GLY A 70 4.09 -1.01 8.50
CA GLY A 70 5.09 -1.80 7.76
C GLY A 70 5.14 -3.25 8.22
N GLY A 71 5.77 -4.09 7.40
CA GLY A 71 6.11 -5.48 7.71
C GLY A 71 5.51 -6.49 6.74
N ALA A 72 6.19 -7.65 6.60
CA ALA A 72 5.84 -8.75 5.69
C ALA A 72 5.52 -8.28 4.27
N ALA A 73 6.36 -7.39 3.71
CA ALA A 73 6.20 -6.75 2.40
C ALA A 73 4.82 -6.09 2.18
N GLY A 74 4.18 -5.62 3.26
CA GLY A 74 2.88 -4.94 3.23
C GLY A 74 1.68 -5.81 3.63
N LEU A 75 1.84 -7.12 3.83
CA LEU A 75 0.74 -8.01 4.21
C LEU A 75 0.12 -7.64 5.56
N ILE A 76 0.89 -7.07 6.51
CA ILE A 76 0.36 -6.61 7.79
C ILE A 76 -0.65 -5.47 7.58
N ALA A 77 -0.30 -4.49 6.76
CA ALA A 77 -1.19 -3.39 6.40
C ALA A 77 -2.44 -3.89 5.65
N GLY A 78 -2.24 -4.79 4.67
CA GLY A 78 -3.33 -5.39 3.90
C GLY A 78 -4.36 -6.09 4.78
N ARG A 79 -3.92 -6.92 5.76
CA ARG A 79 -4.82 -7.57 6.73
C ARG A 79 -5.57 -6.57 7.60
N ALA A 80 -4.91 -5.50 8.01
CA ALA A 80 -5.54 -4.48 8.84
C ALA A 80 -6.68 -3.75 8.10
N VAL A 81 -6.53 -3.55 6.77
CA VAL A 81 -7.57 -2.94 5.94
C VAL A 81 -8.66 -3.95 5.60
N ALA A 82 -8.30 -5.20 5.28
CA ALA A 82 -9.28 -6.27 5.04
C ALA A 82 -10.19 -6.56 6.26
N ALA A 83 -9.66 -6.37 7.48
CA ALA A 83 -10.43 -6.51 8.72
C ALA A 83 -11.24 -5.26 9.11
N ALA A 84 -11.10 -4.15 8.38
CA ALA A 84 -11.85 -2.93 8.63
C ALA A 84 -13.24 -2.98 7.98
N GLU A 85 -14.17 -2.12 8.44
CA GLU A 85 -15.46 -1.97 7.78
C GLU A 85 -15.30 -1.51 6.32
N PRO A 86 -16.00 -2.10 5.34
CA PRO A 86 -15.90 -1.76 3.93
C PRO A 86 -16.70 -0.50 3.56
N ASP A 87 -16.59 0.54 4.36
CA ASP A 87 -17.34 1.80 4.28
C ASP A 87 -16.57 2.95 3.59
N GLY A 88 -15.35 2.66 3.12
CA GLY A 88 -14.48 3.63 2.45
C GLY A 88 -13.67 4.53 3.40
N TYR A 89 -13.80 4.40 4.73
CA TYR A 89 -13.04 5.21 5.69
C TYR A 89 -11.69 4.62 6.08
N THR A 90 -11.38 3.41 5.65
CA THR A 90 -10.04 2.82 5.80
C THR A 90 -9.53 2.38 4.43
N VAL A 91 -8.51 3.06 3.95
CA VAL A 91 -7.94 2.88 2.61
C VAL A 91 -6.48 2.45 2.73
N LEU A 92 -6.02 1.59 1.84
CA LEU A 92 -4.65 1.12 1.77
C LEU A 92 -3.90 1.79 0.63
N ILE A 93 -2.68 2.26 0.91
CA ILE A 93 -1.69 2.51 -0.13
C ILE A 93 -0.55 1.50 0.02
N ALA A 94 -0.31 0.73 -1.02
CA ALA A 94 0.65 -0.36 -1.04
C ALA A 94 1.42 -0.40 -2.37
N SER A 95 2.50 -1.18 -2.40
CA SER A 95 3.19 -1.51 -3.64
C SER A 95 2.84 -2.94 -4.09
N ASN A 96 3.23 -3.27 -5.32
CA ASN A 96 3.14 -4.62 -5.89
C ASN A 96 3.92 -5.68 -5.08
N SER A 97 4.85 -5.29 -4.20
CA SER A 97 5.51 -6.21 -3.27
C SER A 97 4.52 -7.00 -2.40
N MET A 98 3.36 -6.40 -2.06
CA MET A 98 2.33 -7.09 -1.27
C MET A 98 1.70 -8.25 -2.06
N ILE A 99 1.43 -8.08 -3.34
CA ILE A 99 0.91 -9.14 -4.23
C ILE A 99 1.93 -10.28 -4.36
N ILE A 100 3.19 -9.92 -4.56
CA ILE A 100 4.28 -10.90 -4.67
C ILE A 100 4.43 -11.68 -3.37
N ALA A 101 4.41 -10.99 -2.23
CA ALA A 101 4.51 -11.65 -0.93
C ALA A 101 3.35 -12.61 -0.67
N GLN A 102 2.14 -12.31 -1.15
CA GLN A 102 1.01 -13.23 -1.10
C GLN A 102 1.27 -14.48 -1.97
N LEU A 103 1.75 -14.30 -3.20
CA LEU A 103 2.01 -15.41 -4.11
C LEU A 103 3.15 -16.33 -3.62
N MET A 104 4.14 -15.76 -2.93
CA MET A 104 5.26 -16.53 -2.37
C MET A 104 4.93 -17.24 -1.05
N ASN A 105 3.82 -16.90 -0.41
CA ASN A 105 3.46 -17.43 0.90
C ASN A 105 2.50 -18.62 0.74
N ALA A 106 2.89 -19.80 1.22
CA ALA A 106 2.06 -21.00 1.15
C ALA A 106 0.74 -20.87 1.94
N THR A 107 0.72 -19.99 2.96
CA THR A 107 -0.47 -19.66 3.77
C THR A 107 -0.56 -18.16 3.96
N PRO A 108 -1.03 -17.41 2.98
CA PRO A 108 -0.94 -15.97 2.98
C PRO A 108 -1.80 -15.28 4.06
N GLY A 109 -2.81 -15.92 4.61
CA GLY A 109 -3.72 -15.34 5.61
C GLY A 109 -4.38 -14.02 5.17
N LEU A 110 -4.30 -13.70 3.88
CA LEU A 110 -4.94 -12.59 3.18
C LEU A 110 -5.08 -12.98 1.71
N SER A 111 -6.27 -12.85 1.14
CA SER A 111 -6.50 -12.94 -0.30
C SER A 111 -6.80 -11.54 -0.83
N ILE A 112 -5.80 -10.91 -1.43
CA ILE A 112 -5.90 -9.52 -1.92
C ILE A 112 -7.08 -9.38 -2.89
N GLU A 113 -7.24 -10.33 -3.80
CA GLU A 113 -8.28 -10.31 -4.84
C GLU A 113 -9.70 -10.47 -4.30
N ARG A 114 -9.84 -11.07 -3.11
CA ARG A 114 -11.16 -11.34 -2.50
C ARG A 114 -11.52 -10.38 -1.40
N GLU A 115 -10.51 -9.88 -0.69
CA GLU A 115 -10.69 -9.13 0.54
C GLU A 115 -10.41 -7.63 0.38
N LEU A 116 -9.77 -7.23 -0.74
CA LEU A 116 -9.47 -5.83 -1.03
C LEU A 116 -10.01 -5.44 -2.41
N LEU A 117 -10.59 -4.25 -2.49
CA LEU A 117 -11.01 -3.66 -3.76
C LEU A 117 -9.94 -2.69 -4.26
N ALA A 118 -9.39 -2.94 -5.45
CA ALA A 118 -8.48 -2.00 -6.10
C ALA A 118 -9.25 -0.76 -6.60
N VAL A 119 -8.89 0.41 -6.10
CA VAL A 119 -9.56 1.69 -6.41
C VAL A 119 -8.83 2.44 -7.52
N ALA A 120 -7.52 2.62 -7.38
CA ALA A 120 -6.71 3.36 -8.34
C ALA A 120 -5.22 3.00 -8.25
N SER A 121 -4.50 3.24 -9.35
CA SER A 121 -3.03 3.27 -9.36
C SER A 121 -2.57 4.72 -9.17
N VAL A 122 -1.76 4.97 -8.14
CA VAL A 122 -1.36 6.34 -7.76
C VAL A 122 -0.15 6.83 -8.55
N ALA A 123 0.91 6.00 -8.67
CA ALA A 123 2.11 6.37 -9.40
C ALA A 123 2.89 5.13 -9.87
N PRO A 124 3.48 5.14 -11.07
CA PRO A 124 4.47 4.14 -11.45
C PRO A 124 5.76 4.35 -10.65
N GLN A 125 6.39 3.26 -10.22
CA GLN A 125 7.66 3.28 -9.49
C GLN A 125 8.74 2.57 -10.31
N ALA A 126 9.82 3.28 -10.63
CA ALA A 126 10.99 2.68 -11.25
C ALA A 126 11.87 2.01 -10.18
N ASN A 127 12.40 0.83 -10.50
CA ASN A 127 13.45 0.21 -9.70
C ASN A 127 14.81 0.59 -10.30
N ILE A 128 15.74 1.01 -9.45
CA ILE A 128 17.11 1.32 -9.84
C ILE A 128 18.07 0.46 -9.02
N ILE A 129 19.21 0.13 -9.61
CA ILE A 129 20.35 -0.46 -8.93
C ILE A 129 21.36 0.67 -8.70
N ALA A 130 21.68 0.92 -7.44
CA ALA A 130 22.72 1.87 -7.05
C ALA A 130 23.85 1.12 -6.37
N ALA A 131 25.07 1.58 -6.57
CA ALA A 131 26.27 1.04 -5.90
C ALA A 131 26.86 2.07 -4.94
N ALA A 132 27.60 1.60 -3.93
CA ALA A 132 28.37 2.45 -3.06
C ALA A 132 29.43 3.23 -3.88
N PRO A 133 29.70 4.50 -3.57
CA PRO A 133 30.61 5.34 -4.36
C PRO A 133 32.05 4.81 -4.43
N ASP A 134 32.46 4.02 -3.46
CA ASP A 134 33.77 3.39 -3.36
C ASP A 134 33.87 2.02 -4.02
N LEU A 135 32.75 1.50 -4.58
CA LEU A 135 32.78 0.28 -5.35
C LEU A 135 33.57 0.53 -6.67
N PRO A 136 34.66 -0.23 -6.92
CA PRO A 136 35.47 -0.02 -8.14
C PRO A 136 34.78 -0.65 -9.37
N ALA A 137 33.57 -0.18 -9.69
CA ALA A 137 32.75 -0.58 -10.81
C ALA A 137 31.85 0.60 -11.23
N ALA A 138 31.98 1.08 -12.44
CA ALA A 138 31.19 2.18 -12.98
C ALA A 138 29.90 1.70 -13.66
N THR A 139 29.80 0.42 -13.96
CA THR A 139 28.66 -0.20 -14.66
C THR A 139 28.21 -1.47 -13.94
N LEU A 140 26.94 -1.88 -14.16
CA LEU A 140 26.43 -3.15 -13.65
C LEU A 140 27.26 -4.35 -14.13
N LYS A 141 27.74 -4.32 -15.37
CA LYS A 141 28.60 -5.36 -15.92
C LYS A 141 29.91 -5.50 -15.14
N GLU A 142 30.58 -4.40 -14.87
CA GLU A 142 31.81 -4.37 -14.06
C GLU A 142 31.56 -4.84 -12.63
N ALA A 143 30.42 -4.47 -12.03
CA ALA A 143 30.03 -4.94 -10.70
C ALA A 143 29.82 -6.47 -10.70
N ILE A 144 29.21 -7.05 -11.73
CA ILE A 144 29.04 -8.50 -11.88
C ILE A 144 30.42 -9.18 -12.07
N GLU A 145 31.30 -8.64 -12.90
CA GLU A 145 32.65 -9.14 -13.11
C GLU A 145 33.48 -9.08 -11.81
N LEU A 146 33.28 -8.04 -11.00
CA LEU A 146 33.89 -7.93 -9.68
C LEU A 146 33.35 -9.00 -8.73
N ALA A 147 32.02 -9.24 -8.75
CA ALA A 147 31.35 -10.22 -7.92
C ALA A 147 31.79 -11.66 -8.23
N SER A 148 32.25 -11.97 -9.44
CA SER A 148 32.84 -13.27 -9.75
C SER A 148 34.19 -13.48 -9.08
N LYS A 149 34.93 -12.39 -8.83
CA LYS A 149 36.28 -12.41 -8.24
C LYS A 149 36.28 -12.30 -6.71
N ARG A 150 35.33 -11.54 -6.14
CA ARG A 150 35.17 -11.39 -4.69
C ARG A 150 33.69 -11.32 -4.29
N PRO A 151 33.29 -11.82 -3.11
CA PRO A 151 31.93 -11.68 -2.64
C PRO A 151 31.51 -10.21 -2.52
N LEU A 152 30.30 -9.91 -2.99
CA LEU A 152 29.62 -8.63 -2.78
C LEU A 152 28.30 -8.86 -2.01
N THR A 153 27.73 -7.79 -1.48
CA THR A 153 26.41 -7.80 -0.87
C THR A 153 25.49 -6.82 -1.60
N TYR A 154 24.19 -7.07 -1.56
CA TYR A 154 23.19 -6.10 -1.97
C TYR A 154 22.06 -6.00 -0.95
N SER A 155 21.49 -4.82 -0.82
CA SER A 155 20.36 -4.56 0.06
C SER A 155 19.05 -4.41 -0.71
N SER A 156 17.94 -4.75 -0.05
CA SER A 156 16.59 -4.52 -0.56
C SER A 156 15.63 -4.15 0.57
N PRO A 157 14.40 -3.66 0.29
CA PRO A 157 13.39 -3.38 1.31
C PRO A 157 12.86 -4.60 2.07
N GLY A 158 13.44 -5.75 1.85
CA GLY A 158 13.08 -7.01 2.52
C GLY A 158 12.87 -8.16 1.55
N THR A 159 12.83 -9.36 2.11
CA THR A 159 12.55 -10.60 1.36
C THR A 159 11.15 -10.54 0.75
N GLY A 160 11.03 -10.97 -0.52
CA GLY A 160 9.77 -10.91 -1.28
C GLY A 160 9.47 -9.52 -1.87
N SER A 161 10.34 -8.53 -1.70
CA SER A 161 10.19 -7.24 -2.38
C SER A 161 10.55 -7.34 -3.86
N VAL A 162 9.94 -6.50 -4.70
CA VAL A 162 10.24 -6.47 -6.15
C VAL A 162 11.74 -6.28 -6.43
N PRO A 163 12.45 -5.32 -5.80
CA PRO A 163 13.89 -5.18 -6.03
C PRO A 163 14.69 -6.44 -5.69
N GLN A 164 14.31 -7.14 -4.61
CA GLN A 164 14.98 -8.39 -4.23
C GLN A 164 14.77 -9.47 -5.29
N LEU A 165 13.55 -9.66 -5.76
CA LEU A 165 13.22 -10.69 -6.74
C LEU A 165 13.82 -10.41 -8.11
N LEU A 166 13.85 -9.14 -8.55
CA LEU A 166 14.48 -8.75 -9.80
C LEU A 166 15.97 -9.09 -9.80
N LEU A 167 16.68 -8.77 -8.71
CA LEU A 167 18.10 -9.09 -8.63
C LEU A 167 18.34 -10.60 -8.42
N ALA A 168 17.51 -11.27 -7.62
CA ALA A 168 17.59 -12.72 -7.47
C ALA A 168 17.41 -13.43 -8.83
N TYR A 169 16.43 -12.98 -9.64
CA TYR A 169 16.24 -13.52 -11.01
C TYR A 169 17.45 -13.25 -11.90
N LEU A 170 18.00 -12.04 -11.89
CA LEU A 170 19.22 -11.72 -12.64
C LEU A 170 20.36 -12.66 -12.23
N LEU A 171 20.56 -12.92 -10.95
CA LEU A 171 21.61 -13.78 -10.44
C LEU A 171 21.45 -15.26 -10.86
N THR A 172 20.23 -15.73 -11.18
CA THR A 172 20.05 -17.08 -11.74
C THR A 172 20.71 -17.24 -13.11
N THR A 173 20.89 -16.15 -13.85
CA THR A 173 21.55 -16.13 -15.15
C THR A 173 23.07 -15.92 -15.06
N LEU A 174 23.59 -15.70 -13.84
CA LEU A 174 25.00 -15.33 -13.56
C LEU A 174 25.54 -16.19 -12.41
N PRO A 175 25.69 -17.50 -12.60
CA PRO A 175 26.01 -18.43 -11.50
C PRO A 175 27.41 -18.20 -10.89
N GLU A 176 28.31 -17.52 -11.59
CA GLU A 176 29.64 -17.14 -11.10
C GLU A 176 29.63 -15.92 -10.17
N ALA A 177 28.57 -15.11 -10.21
CA ALA A 177 28.49 -13.88 -9.39
C ALA A 177 28.16 -14.21 -7.93
N LYS A 178 29.09 -13.95 -7.04
CA LYS A 178 28.96 -14.18 -5.59
C LYS A 178 28.36 -12.95 -4.93
N ILE A 179 27.02 -12.79 -4.99
CA ILE A 179 26.30 -11.66 -4.42
C ILE A 179 25.29 -12.15 -3.39
N THR A 180 25.43 -11.71 -2.15
CA THR A 180 24.58 -12.12 -1.02
C THR A 180 23.53 -11.04 -0.72
N HIS A 181 22.27 -11.46 -0.54
CA HIS A 181 21.18 -10.56 -0.14
C HIS A 181 21.24 -10.21 1.35
N VAL A 182 21.11 -8.91 1.64
CA VAL A 182 20.97 -8.37 3.01
C VAL A 182 19.63 -7.62 3.07
N PRO A 183 18.58 -8.20 3.70
CA PRO A 183 17.28 -7.55 3.79
C PRO A 183 17.26 -6.43 4.83
N PHE A 184 16.62 -5.30 4.50
CA PHE A 184 16.34 -4.20 5.42
C PHE A 184 14.82 -3.95 5.52
N PRO A 185 14.28 -3.60 6.69
CA PRO A 185 12.88 -3.25 6.82
C PRO A 185 12.61 -1.84 6.26
N GLY A 186 12.22 -1.75 5.00
CA GLY A 186 11.90 -0.48 4.33
C GLY A 186 13.01 0.07 3.43
N GLU A 187 12.80 1.29 2.93
CA GLU A 187 13.70 1.92 1.94
C GLU A 187 14.81 2.75 2.57
N ILE A 188 14.66 3.14 3.84
CA ILE A 188 15.64 3.93 4.60
C ILE A 188 16.65 2.97 5.22
N GLY A 189 17.93 3.28 5.11
CA GLY A 189 19.03 2.47 5.67
C GLY A 189 19.88 1.73 4.63
N ARG A 190 19.54 1.82 3.35
CA ARG A 190 20.35 1.24 2.26
C ARG A 190 21.61 2.05 1.92
N ALA A 191 21.68 3.30 2.35
CA ALA A 191 22.77 4.20 2.01
C ALA A 191 24.09 3.94 2.76
N HIS A 192 24.11 2.96 3.67
CA HIS A 192 25.25 2.70 4.56
C HIS A 192 25.76 1.25 4.55
N VAL A 193 25.45 0.49 3.48
CA VAL A 193 25.95 -0.90 3.32
C VAL A 193 26.88 -1.00 2.12
#